data_8b6dabc921a1c1dfda08c99b08fd86ef
#
_entry.id   8b6dabc921a1c1dfda08c99b08fd86ef
#
_cell.length_a   1.000
_cell.length_b   1.000
_cell.length_c   1.000
_cell.angle_alpha   90.00
_cell.angle_beta   90.00
_cell.angle_gamma   90.00
#
_symmetry.space_group_name_H-M   'P 1'
#
loop_
_entity.id
_entity.type
_entity.pdbx_description
1 polymer ?
#
loop_
_entity_poly.entity_id
_entity_poly.type
_entity_poly.pdbx_seq_one_letter_code
_entity_poly.pdbx_strand_id
1 'polypeptide(L)'
;MSKKRPHREDYSPSYSNLDPIKKSHHPPNLSPRRAEYVAIRGALDRNHHQFQQPQMGKRPTFASYIDTPNLPLKIKLLCEIIATTLSSSVEKVLDETGIMVSQDDVEQVLKLSYEYPGPAVKFFRWSGLQLNDKHSPYAWNLVVDLLGKNCLFDAMWDALKSMKKEGLLSLATFASVFSSYVSADRVQEAIMSFEVMDQYGVSRDVVALNSLLSAICRDGKTLQAKEFLSIARDTIRPDADTYAILLEGWENAGDVASARKTFAEMVTDIGWDPGNVPAYDSFLTTLLRGPEGMRETLKFFETMRDRRCYPGIKFFKVALEDCARNSDVRVAELLWESMVGKNDCRPDTEMYNLLIGLHMYLKDTERARKLLDDMVYYGAFPNSQTYNLMFQFLLKGRKLKEASPIFSEMIKNECAPNHENCCTAIRVYIDNGDPYMAIKIWKWMIDNYKSDVEEIGNFLVVGLRDLKRVPEAVKYAKDMIDRGIKLNSSTLSKLKQSLSKAGKGPVYDELLRKWKTR
;
A
#
# COMPACT_ATOMS: atom_id res chain seq x y z
N MET A 1 -20.20 -75.27 -33.10
CA MET A 1 -19.21 -74.38 -33.72
C MET A 1 -18.72 -73.38 -32.69
N SER A 2 -17.54 -73.62 -32.16
CA SER A 2 -16.92 -72.87 -31.04
C SER A 2 -16.06 -71.72 -31.59
N LYS A 3 -16.26 -70.49 -31.12
CA LYS A 3 -15.33 -69.36 -31.35
C LYS A 3 -14.56 -69.06 -30.09
N LYS A 4 -13.26 -69.34 -30.13
CA LYS A 4 -12.25 -69.03 -29.10
C LYS A 4 -12.06 -67.51 -28.95
N ARG A 5 -11.97 -67.04 -27.73
CA ARG A 5 -11.44 -65.71 -27.32
C ARG A 5 -9.91 -65.77 -27.27
N PRO A 6 -9.19 -64.70 -27.64
CA PRO A 6 -7.75 -64.65 -27.48
C PRO A 6 -7.33 -64.23 -26.06
N HIS A 7 -6.19 -64.76 -25.62
CA HIS A 7 -5.49 -64.58 -24.37
C HIS A 7 -5.06 -63.11 -24.13
N ARG A 8 -5.18 -62.69 -22.89
CA ARG A 8 -4.53 -61.51 -22.32
C ARG A 8 -3.08 -61.88 -22.01
N GLU A 9 -2.12 -61.19 -22.59
CA GLU A 9 -0.73 -61.19 -22.17
C GLU A 9 -0.51 -60.14 -21.07
N ASP A 10 -0.04 -60.59 -19.92
CA ASP A 10 0.45 -59.74 -18.85
C ASP A 10 1.82 -59.17 -19.23
N TYR A 11 1.92 -57.87 -19.40
CA TYR A 11 3.20 -57.16 -19.47
C TYR A 11 3.50 -56.48 -18.13
N SER A 12 4.41 -57.06 -17.36
CA SER A 12 5.14 -56.42 -16.27
C SER A 12 6.39 -55.74 -16.83
N PRO A 13 6.59 -54.45 -16.72
CA PRO A 13 7.87 -53.83 -17.08
C PRO A 13 8.86 -53.93 -15.89
N SER A 14 9.96 -54.66 -16.14
CA SER A 14 11.15 -54.68 -15.30
C SER A 14 11.84 -53.30 -15.29
N TYR A 15 12.08 -52.79 -14.10
CA TYR A 15 12.90 -51.58 -13.88
C TYR A 15 14.38 -51.97 -13.92
N SER A 16 15.12 -51.57 -14.94
CA SER A 16 16.56 -51.39 -14.89
C SER A 16 16.99 -50.36 -15.93
N ASN A 17 17.87 -49.45 -15.44
CA ASN A 17 18.61 -48.39 -16.14
C ASN A 17 17.84 -47.08 -16.39
N LEU A 18 17.99 -46.13 -15.47
CA LEU A 18 17.69 -44.71 -15.65
C LEU A 18 18.99 -43.92 -15.60
N ASP A 19 19.44 -43.44 -16.73
CA ASP A 19 20.34 -42.29 -16.85
C ASP A 19 19.66 -41.01 -16.37
N PRO A 20 20.35 -40.05 -15.72
CA PRO A 20 19.74 -38.83 -15.19
C PRO A 20 19.54 -37.78 -16.28
N ILE A 21 18.48 -37.92 -17.08
CA ILE A 21 18.03 -36.85 -17.96
C ILE A 21 17.05 -35.98 -17.17
N LYS A 22 17.40 -34.71 -16.99
CA LYS A 22 16.52 -33.65 -16.50
C LYS A 22 15.24 -33.59 -17.34
N LYS A 23 14.19 -34.30 -16.97
CA LYS A 23 12.85 -34.14 -17.54
C LYS A 23 12.10 -33.07 -16.75
N SER A 24 11.98 -31.87 -17.32
CA SER A 24 10.98 -30.91 -16.87
C SER A 24 9.60 -31.56 -16.97
N HIS A 25 8.88 -31.69 -15.86
CA HIS A 25 7.51 -32.18 -15.84
C HIS A 25 6.59 -31.11 -16.48
N HIS A 26 6.31 -31.25 -17.76
CA HIS A 26 5.23 -30.51 -18.38
C HIS A 26 3.91 -31.28 -18.17
N PRO A 27 2.82 -30.58 -17.87
CA PRO A 27 1.50 -31.22 -17.83
C PRO A 27 1.18 -31.87 -19.18
N PRO A 28 0.70 -33.11 -19.19
CA PRO A 28 0.36 -33.78 -20.43
C PRO A 28 -0.93 -33.22 -21.07
N ASN A 29 -0.93 -33.11 -22.41
CA ASN A 29 -2.04 -32.76 -23.28
C ASN A 29 -2.56 -31.31 -23.21
N LEU A 30 -1.91 -30.46 -24.00
CA LEU A 30 -2.48 -29.18 -24.45
C LEU A 30 -3.53 -29.41 -25.53
N SER A 31 -4.60 -28.58 -25.57
CA SER A 31 -5.49 -28.55 -26.73
C SER A 31 -4.72 -28.15 -28.01
N PRO A 32 -5.12 -28.60 -29.22
CA PRO A 32 -4.41 -28.27 -30.47
C PRO A 32 -4.18 -26.76 -30.65
N ARG A 33 -5.19 -25.92 -30.39
CA ARG A 33 -5.08 -24.45 -30.47
C ARG A 33 -4.08 -23.89 -29.46
N ARG A 34 -3.96 -24.54 -28.31
CA ARG A 34 -3.05 -24.13 -27.25
C ARG A 34 -1.61 -24.47 -27.60
N ALA A 35 -1.38 -25.63 -28.21
CA ALA A 35 -0.07 -26.00 -28.71
C ALA A 35 0.41 -25.03 -29.79
N GLU A 36 -0.47 -24.60 -30.70
CA GLU A 36 -0.18 -23.59 -31.72
C GLU A 36 0.16 -22.23 -31.09
N TYR A 37 -0.61 -21.78 -30.07
CA TYR A 37 -0.34 -20.55 -29.36
C TYR A 37 1.03 -20.56 -28.70
N VAL A 38 1.38 -21.63 -28.00
CA VAL A 38 2.70 -21.80 -27.36
C VAL A 38 3.81 -21.83 -28.40
N ALA A 39 3.59 -22.51 -29.54
CA ALA A 39 4.56 -22.58 -30.63
C ALA A 39 4.76 -21.22 -31.32
N ILE A 40 3.68 -20.48 -31.58
CA ILE A 40 3.72 -19.14 -32.20
C ILE A 40 4.42 -18.16 -31.24
N ARG A 41 4.10 -18.20 -29.94
CA ARG A 41 4.73 -17.35 -28.92
C ARG A 41 6.21 -17.64 -28.79
N GLY A 42 6.60 -18.90 -28.72
CA GLY A 42 8.01 -19.29 -28.66
C GLY A 42 8.81 -18.95 -29.94
N ALA A 43 8.14 -18.73 -31.08
CA ALA A 43 8.77 -18.23 -32.31
C ALA A 43 8.93 -16.68 -32.26
N LEU A 44 7.96 -15.97 -31.71
CA LEU A 44 8.01 -14.51 -31.53
C LEU A 44 9.08 -14.10 -30.49
N ASP A 45 9.16 -14.83 -29.38
CA ASP A 45 10.15 -14.58 -28.32
C ASP A 45 11.58 -14.82 -28.79
N ARG A 46 11.81 -15.77 -29.73
CA ARG A 46 13.15 -15.97 -30.33
C ARG A 46 13.62 -14.79 -31.19
N ASN A 47 12.71 -14.02 -31.76
CA ASN A 47 13.03 -12.84 -32.57
C ASN A 47 13.26 -11.56 -31.73
N HIS A 48 12.82 -11.55 -30.45
CA HIS A 48 13.03 -10.44 -29.53
C HIS A 48 14.24 -10.60 -28.61
N HIS A 49 14.89 -11.77 -28.57
CA HIS A 49 16.07 -12.04 -27.73
C HIS A 49 17.40 -11.71 -28.41
N GLN A 50 17.50 -10.56 -29.09
CA GLN A 50 18.80 -9.94 -29.28
C GLN A 50 18.98 -8.82 -28.26
N PHE A 51 19.86 -9.10 -27.28
CA PHE A 51 20.41 -8.14 -26.30
C PHE A 51 19.48 -7.58 -25.21
N GLN A 52 19.15 -8.41 -24.24
CA GLN A 52 19.19 -7.98 -22.83
C GLN A 52 19.61 -9.17 -21.96
N GLN A 53 20.73 -9.02 -21.22
CA GLN A 53 21.08 -9.97 -20.17
C GLN A 53 19.93 -10.05 -19.17
N PRO A 54 19.52 -11.24 -18.70
CA PRO A 54 18.50 -11.32 -17.66
C PRO A 54 19.03 -10.61 -16.43
N GLN A 55 18.39 -9.51 -16.06
CA GLN A 55 18.54 -8.95 -14.72
C GLN A 55 18.08 -10.06 -13.79
N MET A 56 19.01 -10.59 -13.00
CA MET A 56 18.68 -11.52 -11.91
C MET A 56 17.64 -10.80 -11.05
N GLY A 57 16.39 -11.23 -11.15
CA GLY A 57 15.28 -10.71 -10.36
C GLY A 57 15.69 -10.73 -8.88
N LYS A 58 15.42 -9.63 -8.17
CA LYS A 58 15.64 -9.57 -6.73
C LYS A 58 14.93 -10.77 -6.13
N ARG A 59 15.68 -11.64 -5.42
CA ARG A 59 15.08 -12.75 -4.67
C ARG A 59 14.00 -12.17 -3.76
N PRO A 60 12.80 -12.76 -3.71
CA PRO A 60 11.76 -12.29 -2.82
C PRO A 60 12.29 -12.28 -1.39
N THR A 61 12.13 -11.16 -0.69
CA THR A 61 12.43 -11.08 0.74
C THR A 61 11.28 -11.74 1.49
N PHE A 62 11.58 -12.82 2.20
CA PHE A 62 10.59 -13.54 3.00
C PHE A 62 10.57 -13.00 4.44
N ALA A 63 9.42 -13.15 5.10
CA ALA A 63 9.31 -12.86 6.51
C ALA A 63 10.19 -13.82 7.32
N SER A 64 11.06 -13.27 8.18
CA SER A 64 11.95 -14.04 9.02
C SER A 64 11.44 -14.09 10.47
N TYR A 65 11.68 -15.21 11.15
CA TYR A 65 11.42 -15.33 12.59
C TYR A 65 12.31 -14.39 13.43
N ILE A 66 13.44 -13.93 12.86
CA ILE A 66 14.36 -13.00 13.52
C ILE A 66 13.74 -11.59 13.59
N ASP A 67 13.03 -11.19 12.55
CA ASP A 67 12.44 -9.85 12.42
C ASP A 67 11.05 -9.73 13.04
N THR A 68 10.50 -10.85 13.55
CA THR A 68 9.15 -10.86 14.12
C THR A 68 9.22 -10.71 15.64
N PRO A 69 8.82 -9.53 16.20
CA PRO A 69 8.81 -9.32 17.65
C PRO A 69 7.73 -10.18 18.31
N ASN A 70 8.00 -10.64 19.54
CA ASN A 70 7.05 -11.34 20.40
C ASN A 70 6.55 -12.70 19.91
N LEU A 71 7.36 -13.45 19.15
CA LEU A 71 7.04 -14.85 18.83
C LEU A 71 7.01 -15.72 20.09
N PRO A 72 6.06 -16.68 20.20
CA PRO A 72 6.10 -17.71 21.22
C PRO A 72 7.44 -18.46 21.19
N LEU A 73 8.01 -18.74 22.36
CA LEU A 73 9.31 -19.40 22.49
C LEU A 73 9.38 -20.72 21.69
N LYS A 74 8.30 -21.48 21.70
CA LYS A 74 8.11 -22.71 20.94
C LYS A 74 8.30 -22.52 19.44
N ILE A 75 7.62 -21.52 18.86
CA ILE A 75 7.69 -21.21 17.42
C ILE A 75 9.10 -20.74 17.06
N LYS A 76 9.68 -19.88 17.89
CA LYS A 76 11.04 -19.39 17.68
C LYS A 76 12.04 -20.54 17.64
N LEU A 77 11.97 -21.46 18.60
CA LEU A 77 12.86 -22.62 18.66
C LEU A 77 12.72 -23.53 17.44
N LEU A 78 11.48 -23.81 17.01
CA LEU A 78 11.22 -24.61 15.81
C LEU A 78 11.79 -23.95 14.55
N CYS A 79 11.59 -22.63 14.38
CA CYS A 79 12.16 -21.87 13.25
C CYS A 79 13.70 -21.86 13.31
N GLU A 80 14.29 -21.74 14.48
CA GLU A 80 15.74 -21.78 14.66
C GLU A 80 16.32 -23.14 14.26
N ILE A 81 15.69 -24.25 14.65
CA ILE A 81 16.07 -25.59 14.23
C ILE A 81 16.01 -25.72 12.70
N ILE A 82 14.92 -25.24 12.07
CA ILE A 82 14.75 -25.27 10.61
C ILE A 82 15.85 -24.46 9.92
N ALA A 83 16.22 -23.30 10.48
CA ALA A 83 17.19 -22.40 9.88
C ALA A 83 18.63 -22.87 10.02
N THR A 84 18.97 -23.53 11.13
CA THR A 84 20.38 -23.86 11.48
C THR A 84 20.75 -25.32 11.23
N THR A 85 19.78 -26.22 11.07
CA THR A 85 20.02 -27.65 10.94
C THR A 85 20.04 -28.11 9.48
N LEU A 86 20.97 -28.97 9.12
CA LEU A 86 21.00 -29.59 7.80
C LEU A 86 19.71 -30.38 7.53
N SER A 87 19.17 -30.25 6.32
CA SER A 87 17.88 -30.87 5.92
C SER A 87 17.82 -32.39 6.24
N SER A 88 18.94 -33.11 6.13
CA SER A 88 19.01 -34.54 6.45
C SER A 88 18.85 -34.89 7.93
N SER A 89 19.08 -33.94 8.83
CA SER A 89 19.11 -34.16 10.28
C SER A 89 17.94 -33.48 11.01
N VAL A 90 17.14 -32.67 10.32
CA VAL A 90 16.06 -31.84 10.92
C VAL A 90 15.06 -32.69 11.70
N GLU A 91 14.55 -33.77 11.09
CA GLU A 91 13.55 -34.66 11.71
C GLU A 91 14.09 -35.23 13.04
N LYS A 92 15.36 -35.70 13.04
CA LYS A 92 16.00 -36.22 14.23
C LYS A 92 16.17 -35.19 15.35
N VAL A 93 16.62 -33.98 14.99
CA VAL A 93 16.77 -32.88 15.96
C VAL A 93 15.40 -32.46 16.53
N LEU A 94 14.36 -32.43 15.70
CA LEU A 94 13.01 -32.16 16.15
C LEU A 94 12.47 -33.21 17.13
N ASP A 95 12.72 -34.51 16.86
CA ASP A 95 12.33 -35.60 17.75
C ASP A 95 13.03 -35.49 19.12
N GLU A 96 14.30 -35.12 19.14
CA GLU A 96 15.09 -34.94 20.37
C GLU A 96 14.56 -33.79 21.25
N THR A 97 13.81 -32.82 20.69
CA THR A 97 13.22 -31.72 21.47
C THR A 97 12.02 -32.15 22.32
N GLY A 98 11.34 -33.23 21.96
CA GLY A 98 10.07 -33.63 22.60
C GLY A 98 8.92 -32.64 22.46
N ILE A 99 9.02 -31.65 21.55
CA ILE A 99 7.99 -30.63 21.37
C ILE A 99 6.78 -31.23 20.65
N MET A 100 5.60 -31.06 21.25
CA MET A 100 4.33 -31.36 20.60
C MET A 100 3.82 -30.14 19.85
N VAL A 101 3.39 -30.30 18.59
CA VAL A 101 2.87 -29.22 17.74
C VAL A 101 1.37 -29.33 17.50
N SER A 102 0.70 -28.17 17.46
CA SER A 102 -0.67 -28.01 16.97
C SER A 102 -0.66 -27.63 15.49
N GLN A 103 -1.84 -27.65 14.84
CA GLN A 103 -1.97 -27.16 13.45
C GLN A 103 -1.56 -25.70 13.33
N ASP A 104 -1.96 -24.83 14.28
CA ASP A 104 -1.59 -23.42 14.29
C ASP A 104 -0.07 -23.23 14.39
N ASP A 105 0.62 -24.04 15.20
CA ASP A 105 2.08 -23.99 15.29
C ASP A 105 2.73 -24.33 13.94
N VAL A 106 2.23 -25.36 13.25
CA VAL A 106 2.74 -25.76 11.93
C VAL A 106 2.59 -24.64 10.92
N GLU A 107 1.42 -24.01 10.88
CA GLU A 107 1.15 -22.90 9.95
C GLU A 107 2.04 -21.68 10.25
N GLN A 108 2.22 -21.32 11.53
CA GLN A 108 3.11 -20.22 11.90
C GLN A 108 4.56 -20.48 11.54
N VAL A 109 5.05 -21.68 11.82
CA VAL A 109 6.44 -22.08 11.49
C VAL A 109 6.65 -22.07 9.99
N LEU A 110 5.73 -22.63 9.19
CA LEU A 110 5.85 -22.62 7.73
C LEU A 110 5.90 -21.21 7.15
N LYS A 111 5.07 -20.28 7.65
CA LYS A 111 5.09 -18.86 7.23
C LYS A 111 6.44 -18.18 7.42
N LEU A 112 7.20 -18.60 8.42
CA LEU A 112 8.49 -18.02 8.79
C LEU A 112 9.70 -18.81 8.25
N SER A 113 9.46 -19.87 7.46
CA SER A 113 10.50 -20.82 6.99
C SER A 113 10.72 -20.80 5.49
N TYR A 114 10.26 -19.78 4.78
CA TYR A 114 10.35 -19.70 3.31
C TYR A 114 11.81 -19.68 2.80
N GLU A 115 12.76 -19.18 3.60
CA GLU A 115 14.19 -19.17 3.24
C GLU A 115 14.84 -20.56 3.29
N TYR A 116 14.18 -21.52 3.97
CA TYR A 116 14.71 -22.85 4.24
C TYR A 116 13.79 -23.95 3.72
N PRO A 117 13.52 -24.03 2.39
CA PRO A 117 12.47 -24.90 1.85
C PRO A 117 12.68 -26.40 2.13
N GLY A 118 13.90 -26.90 2.06
CA GLY A 118 14.19 -28.29 2.35
C GLY A 118 13.90 -28.69 3.81
N PRO A 119 14.48 -28.00 4.79
CA PRO A 119 14.16 -28.18 6.20
C PRO A 119 12.70 -27.98 6.55
N ALA A 120 12.03 -26.97 5.96
CA ALA A 120 10.60 -26.69 6.19
C ALA A 120 9.69 -27.85 5.74
N VAL A 121 9.97 -28.46 4.59
CA VAL A 121 9.23 -29.65 4.13
C VAL A 121 9.48 -30.85 5.06
N LYS A 122 10.69 -31.00 5.60
CA LYS A 122 10.99 -32.02 6.60
C LYS A 122 10.24 -31.81 7.92
N PHE A 123 10.19 -30.56 8.38
CA PHE A 123 9.35 -30.17 9.52
C PHE A 123 7.87 -30.50 9.27
N PHE A 124 7.33 -30.16 8.09
CA PHE A 124 5.94 -30.47 7.73
C PHE A 124 5.66 -31.98 7.79
N ARG A 125 6.56 -32.82 7.28
CA ARG A 125 6.41 -34.28 7.34
C ARG A 125 6.50 -34.81 8.79
N TRP A 126 7.46 -34.31 9.55
CA TRP A 126 7.63 -34.68 10.97
C TRP A 126 6.38 -34.28 11.79
N SER A 127 5.83 -33.08 11.58
CA SER A 127 4.63 -32.64 12.29
C SER A 127 3.40 -33.49 11.89
N GLY A 128 3.34 -33.98 10.65
CA GLY A 128 2.30 -34.89 10.19
C GLY A 128 2.22 -36.16 11.03
N LEU A 129 3.35 -36.77 11.41
CA LEU A 129 3.37 -37.96 12.28
C LEU A 129 2.71 -37.68 13.64
N GLN A 130 2.88 -36.48 14.20
CA GLN A 130 2.24 -36.10 15.46
C GLN A 130 0.73 -35.79 15.29
N LEU A 131 0.33 -35.29 14.14
CA LEU A 131 -1.08 -34.89 13.82
C LEU A 131 -1.86 -36.05 13.17
N ASN A 132 -1.35 -37.30 13.20
CA ASN A 132 -1.96 -38.44 12.51
C ASN A 132 -2.18 -38.20 11.01
N ASP A 133 -1.21 -37.59 10.35
CA ASP A 133 -1.17 -37.19 8.94
C ASP A 133 -2.34 -36.28 8.52
N LYS A 134 -2.93 -35.54 9.46
CA LYS A 134 -4.04 -34.62 9.20
C LYS A 134 -3.59 -33.15 9.26
N HIS A 135 -2.85 -32.72 8.25
CA HIS A 135 -2.57 -31.30 8.07
C HIS A 135 -3.80 -30.53 7.56
N SER A 136 -3.89 -29.26 7.94
CA SER A 136 -4.93 -28.38 7.39
C SER A 136 -4.72 -28.12 5.89
N PRO A 137 -5.78 -27.89 5.11
CA PRO A 137 -5.64 -27.46 3.71
C PRO A 137 -4.77 -26.21 3.56
N TYR A 138 -4.78 -25.34 4.58
CA TYR A 138 -3.97 -24.13 4.59
C TYR A 138 -2.47 -24.44 4.79
N ALA A 139 -2.11 -25.34 5.69
CA ALA A 139 -0.73 -25.78 5.87
C ALA A 139 -0.16 -26.41 4.58
N TRP A 140 -0.96 -27.22 3.88
CA TRP A 140 -0.61 -27.75 2.56
C TRP A 140 -0.39 -26.64 1.53
N ASN A 141 -1.29 -25.64 1.47
CA ASN A 141 -1.12 -24.49 0.56
C ASN A 141 0.14 -23.69 0.86
N LEU A 142 0.52 -23.55 2.14
CA LEU A 142 1.79 -22.92 2.54
C LEU A 142 3.01 -23.69 2.02
N VAL A 143 2.98 -25.04 2.05
CA VAL A 143 4.06 -25.87 1.49
C VAL A 143 4.13 -25.70 -0.04
N VAL A 144 3.00 -25.71 -0.74
CA VAL A 144 2.94 -25.49 -2.18
C VAL A 144 3.50 -24.11 -2.55
N ASP A 145 3.09 -23.07 -1.84
CA ASP A 145 3.55 -21.70 -2.07
C ASP A 145 5.05 -21.54 -1.76
N LEU A 146 5.51 -22.10 -0.65
CA LEU A 146 6.92 -22.11 -0.23
C LEU A 146 7.80 -22.78 -1.30
N LEU A 147 7.41 -23.96 -1.78
CA LEU A 147 8.13 -24.69 -2.83
C LEU A 147 8.14 -23.92 -4.15
N GLY A 148 6.99 -23.37 -4.53
CA GLY A 148 6.84 -22.61 -5.76
C GLY A 148 7.67 -21.32 -5.76
N LYS A 149 7.65 -20.53 -4.68
CA LYS A 149 8.44 -19.30 -4.53
C LYS A 149 9.95 -19.54 -4.51
N ASN A 150 10.36 -20.75 -4.11
CA ASN A 150 11.76 -21.19 -4.20
C ASN A 150 12.09 -21.88 -5.54
N CYS A 151 11.19 -21.82 -6.53
CA CYS A 151 11.35 -22.44 -7.85
C CYS A 151 11.56 -23.98 -7.82
N LEU A 152 11.12 -24.64 -6.76
CA LEU A 152 11.18 -26.10 -6.60
C LEU A 152 9.92 -26.75 -7.20
N PHE A 153 9.70 -26.52 -8.49
CA PHE A 153 8.44 -26.85 -9.18
C PHE A 153 8.11 -28.35 -9.18
N ASP A 154 9.11 -29.23 -9.30
CA ASP A 154 8.87 -30.68 -9.25
C ASP A 154 8.33 -31.10 -7.87
N ALA A 155 8.92 -30.60 -6.80
CA ALA A 155 8.46 -30.85 -5.43
C ALA A 155 7.07 -30.22 -5.18
N MET A 156 6.82 -29.05 -5.74
CA MET A 156 5.50 -28.40 -5.69
C MET A 156 4.42 -29.28 -6.34
N TRP A 157 4.68 -29.85 -7.51
CA TRP A 157 3.76 -30.77 -8.17
C TRP A 157 3.58 -32.08 -7.43
N ASP A 158 4.62 -32.59 -6.76
CA ASP A 158 4.49 -33.77 -5.92
C ASP A 158 3.63 -33.50 -4.67
N ALA A 159 3.72 -32.30 -4.09
CA ALA A 159 2.81 -31.85 -3.04
C ALA A 159 1.34 -31.80 -3.56
N LEU A 160 1.10 -31.25 -4.75
CA LEU A 160 -0.24 -31.23 -5.37
C LEU A 160 -0.80 -32.65 -5.57
N LYS A 161 0.04 -33.60 -6.02
CA LYS A 161 -0.37 -35.01 -6.17
C LYS A 161 -0.77 -35.63 -4.82
N SER A 162 -0.06 -35.28 -3.75
CA SER A 162 -0.38 -35.74 -2.39
C SER A 162 -1.70 -35.12 -1.92
N MET A 163 -1.88 -33.80 -2.07
CA MET A 163 -3.14 -33.12 -1.77
C MET A 163 -4.33 -33.69 -2.56
N LYS A 164 -4.12 -34.06 -3.84
CA LYS A 164 -5.15 -34.69 -4.65
C LYS A 164 -5.61 -36.02 -4.04
N LYS A 165 -4.70 -36.84 -3.56
CA LYS A 165 -5.02 -38.13 -2.92
C LYS A 165 -5.85 -37.94 -1.65
N GLU A 166 -5.60 -36.85 -0.92
CA GLU A 166 -6.30 -36.51 0.30
C GLU A 166 -7.59 -35.68 0.06
N GLY A 167 -7.88 -35.28 -1.19
CA GLY A 167 -9.05 -34.48 -1.54
C GLY A 167 -9.00 -33.03 -1.05
N LEU A 168 -7.80 -32.46 -0.84
CA LEU A 168 -7.57 -31.13 -0.24
C LEU A 168 -7.32 -30.03 -1.28
N LEU A 169 -7.30 -30.37 -2.59
CA LEU A 169 -7.03 -29.39 -3.64
C LEU A 169 -8.19 -28.38 -3.76
N SER A 170 -7.83 -27.13 -3.94
CA SER A 170 -8.77 -26.03 -4.12
C SER A 170 -8.22 -24.99 -5.10
N LEU A 171 -9.05 -24.01 -5.46
CA LEU A 171 -8.62 -22.88 -6.27
C LEU A 171 -7.46 -22.12 -5.58
N ALA A 172 -7.47 -22.00 -4.25
CA ALA A 172 -6.38 -21.35 -3.51
C ALA A 172 -5.02 -22.03 -3.73
N THR A 173 -5.01 -23.37 -3.85
CA THR A 173 -3.79 -24.12 -4.19
C THR A 173 -3.28 -23.74 -5.56
N PHE A 174 -4.15 -23.68 -6.57
CA PHE A 174 -3.76 -23.29 -7.93
C PHE A 174 -3.39 -21.81 -8.03
N ALA A 175 -3.99 -20.92 -7.24
CA ALA A 175 -3.59 -19.52 -7.16
C ALA A 175 -2.12 -19.37 -6.71
N SER A 176 -1.68 -20.20 -5.74
CA SER A 176 -0.27 -20.26 -5.33
C SER A 176 0.63 -20.79 -6.45
N VAL A 177 0.18 -21.80 -7.20
CA VAL A 177 0.91 -22.32 -8.38
C VAL A 177 1.06 -21.24 -9.45
N PHE A 178 -0.03 -20.53 -9.80
CA PHE A 178 0.00 -19.45 -10.79
C PHE A 178 0.96 -18.35 -10.38
N SER A 179 0.82 -17.85 -9.14
CA SER A 179 1.69 -16.81 -8.61
C SER A 179 3.17 -17.23 -8.63
N SER A 180 3.46 -18.48 -8.29
CA SER A 180 4.84 -19.00 -8.26
C SER A 180 5.47 -19.08 -9.64
N TYR A 181 4.75 -19.58 -10.63
CA TYR A 181 5.24 -19.62 -12.01
C TYR A 181 5.39 -18.23 -12.62
N VAL A 182 4.40 -17.36 -12.39
CA VAL A 182 4.44 -15.99 -12.92
C VAL A 182 5.61 -15.19 -12.32
N SER A 183 5.85 -15.30 -11.01
CA SER A 183 6.99 -14.64 -10.34
C SER A 183 8.35 -15.18 -10.81
N ALA A 184 8.40 -16.41 -11.30
CA ALA A 184 9.60 -17.00 -11.90
C ALA A 184 9.74 -16.72 -13.41
N ASP A 185 8.95 -15.77 -13.94
CA ASP A 185 8.89 -15.44 -15.37
C ASP A 185 8.46 -16.61 -16.29
N ARG A 186 7.66 -17.53 -15.74
CA ARG A 186 7.19 -18.76 -16.41
C ARG A 186 5.67 -18.72 -16.65
N VAL A 187 5.20 -17.66 -17.35
CA VAL A 187 3.75 -17.44 -17.57
C VAL A 187 3.10 -18.59 -18.35
N GLN A 188 3.83 -19.20 -19.26
CA GLN A 188 3.29 -20.32 -20.05
C GLN A 188 2.97 -21.52 -19.16
N GLU A 189 3.81 -21.83 -18.19
CA GLU A 189 3.58 -22.92 -17.24
C GLU A 189 2.45 -22.59 -16.26
N ALA A 190 2.26 -21.32 -15.91
CA ALA A 190 1.09 -20.89 -15.16
C ALA A 190 -0.20 -21.17 -15.97
N ILE A 191 -0.20 -20.84 -17.26
CA ILE A 191 -1.32 -21.12 -18.18
C ILE A 191 -1.53 -22.64 -18.31
N MET A 192 -0.46 -23.42 -18.49
CA MET A 192 -0.57 -24.88 -18.56
C MET A 192 -1.13 -25.47 -17.26
N SER A 193 -0.76 -24.90 -16.12
CA SER A 193 -1.31 -25.31 -14.83
C SER A 193 -2.82 -25.08 -14.74
N PHE A 194 -3.31 -23.97 -15.28
CA PHE A 194 -4.74 -23.70 -15.41
C PHE A 194 -5.44 -24.73 -16.30
N GLU A 195 -4.85 -25.09 -17.45
CA GLU A 195 -5.44 -26.05 -18.39
C GLU A 195 -5.61 -27.48 -17.81
N VAL A 196 -4.82 -27.85 -16.82
CA VAL A 196 -4.89 -29.18 -16.18
C VAL A 196 -5.71 -29.21 -14.90
N MET A 197 -6.27 -28.10 -14.45
CA MET A 197 -7.03 -28.02 -13.18
C MET A 197 -8.14 -29.06 -13.08
N ASP A 198 -8.92 -29.26 -14.16
CA ASP A 198 -10.01 -30.23 -14.17
C ASP A 198 -9.51 -31.67 -13.94
N GLN A 199 -8.31 -32.01 -14.43
CA GLN A 199 -7.68 -33.32 -14.18
C GLN A 199 -7.34 -33.52 -12.71
N TYR A 200 -7.17 -32.41 -11.97
CA TYR A 200 -6.92 -32.41 -10.53
C TYR A 200 -8.20 -32.24 -9.70
N GLY A 201 -9.37 -32.19 -10.34
CA GLY A 201 -10.66 -32.08 -9.67
C GLY A 201 -11.03 -30.66 -9.23
N VAL A 202 -10.35 -29.63 -9.77
CA VAL A 202 -10.65 -28.22 -9.52
C VAL A 202 -11.19 -27.60 -10.81
N SER A 203 -12.39 -27.00 -10.75
CA SER A 203 -13.09 -26.45 -11.92
C SER A 203 -12.35 -25.29 -12.55
N ARG A 204 -12.29 -25.28 -13.87
CA ARG A 204 -11.82 -24.15 -14.69
C ARG A 204 -12.99 -23.23 -15.03
N ASP A 205 -13.46 -22.49 -14.04
CA ASP A 205 -14.51 -21.48 -14.19
C ASP A 205 -13.93 -20.06 -14.34
N VAL A 206 -14.81 -19.07 -14.39
CA VAL A 206 -14.40 -17.66 -14.50
C VAL A 206 -13.60 -17.18 -13.28
N VAL A 207 -13.85 -17.72 -12.09
CA VAL A 207 -13.13 -17.35 -10.87
C VAL A 207 -11.68 -17.87 -10.95
N ALA A 208 -11.49 -19.08 -11.45
CA ALA A 208 -10.17 -19.64 -11.69
C ALA A 208 -9.41 -18.86 -12.78
N LEU A 209 -10.10 -18.48 -13.87
CA LEU A 209 -9.55 -17.63 -14.92
C LEU A 209 -9.11 -16.28 -14.35
N ASN A 210 -9.97 -15.61 -13.57
CA ASN A 210 -9.67 -14.33 -12.93
C ASN A 210 -8.47 -14.43 -11.97
N SER A 211 -8.33 -15.55 -11.25
CA SER A 211 -7.16 -15.79 -10.40
C SER A 211 -5.84 -15.85 -11.18
N LEU A 212 -5.83 -16.56 -12.33
CA LEU A 212 -4.66 -16.60 -13.21
C LEU A 212 -4.35 -15.24 -13.82
N LEU A 213 -5.36 -14.56 -14.39
CA LEU A 213 -5.18 -13.24 -15.00
C LEU A 213 -4.66 -12.21 -13.97
N SER A 214 -5.20 -12.26 -12.75
CA SER A 214 -4.75 -11.40 -11.66
C SER A 214 -3.27 -11.63 -11.30
N ALA A 215 -2.82 -12.90 -11.25
CA ALA A 215 -1.43 -13.23 -11.01
C ALA A 215 -0.52 -12.65 -12.12
N ILE A 216 -0.91 -12.79 -13.38
CA ILE A 216 -0.14 -12.30 -14.53
C ILE A 216 -0.11 -10.77 -14.58
N CYS A 217 -1.25 -10.10 -14.34
CA CYS A 217 -1.34 -8.63 -14.34
C CYS A 217 -0.54 -7.98 -13.19
N ARG A 218 -0.55 -8.58 -12.00
CA ARG A 218 0.24 -8.09 -10.85
C ARG A 218 1.75 -8.13 -11.09
N ASP A 219 2.21 -9.05 -11.92
CA ASP A 219 3.61 -9.14 -12.34
C ASP A 219 3.95 -8.20 -13.53
N GLY A 220 3.02 -7.31 -13.89
CA GLY A 220 3.22 -6.33 -14.97
C GLY A 220 3.09 -6.92 -16.40
N LYS A 221 2.62 -8.15 -16.55
CA LYS A 221 2.53 -8.86 -17.83
C LYS A 221 1.13 -8.81 -18.44
N THR A 222 0.45 -7.69 -18.33
CA THR A 222 -0.96 -7.50 -18.71
C THR A 222 -1.24 -7.84 -20.16
N LEU A 223 -0.29 -7.59 -21.06
CA LEU A 223 -0.43 -7.98 -22.48
C LEU A 223 -0.59 -9.50 -22.63
N GLN A 224 0.22 -10.29 -21.93
CA GLN A 224 0.13 -11.74 -21.96
C GLN A 224 -1.19 -12.24 -21.35
N ALA A 225 -1.67 -11.60 -20.27
CA ALA A 225 -2.99 -11.88 -19.71
C ALA A 225 -4.10 -11.63 -20.73
N LYS A 226 -4.03 -10.52 -21.47
CA LYS A 226 -4.99 -10.16 -22.52
C LYS A 226 -4.96 -11.14 -23.69
N GLU A 227 -3.78 -11.51 -24.15
CA GLU A 227 -3.61 -12.52 -25.20
C GLU A 227 -4.20 -13.87 -24.78
N PHE A 228 -3.97 -14.28 -23.53
CA PHE A 228 -4.56 -15.51 -23.00
C PHE A 228 -6.08 -15.42 -22.91
N LEU A 229 -6.62 -14.31 -22.41
CA LEU A 229 -8.07 -14.13 -22.36
C LEU A 229 -8.71 -14.26 -23.75
N SER A 230 -8.07 -13.75 -24.81
CA SER A 230 -8.61 -13.85 -26.17
C SER A 230 -8.82 -15.29 -26.63
N ILE A 231 -8.07 -16.23 -26.05
CA ILE A 231 -8.20 -17.67 -26.32
C ILE A 231 -9.21 -18.32 -25.35
N ALA A 232 -9.11 -17.99 -24.08
CA ALA A 232 -9.95 -18.59 -23.04
C ALA A 232 -11.43 -18.24 -23.18
N ARG A 233 -11.76 -17.06 -23.76
CA ARG A 233 -13.15 -16.58 -23.95
C ARG A 233 -14.01 -17.47 -24.84
N ASP A 234 -13.41 -18.33 -25.66
CA ASP A 234 -14.15 -19.30 -26.46
C ASP A 234 -14.83 -20.37 -25.57
N THR A 235 -14.31 -20.61 -24.39
CA THR A 235 -14.78 -21.63 -23.44
C THR A 235 -15.31 -21.09 -22.15
N ILE A 236 -14.78 -19.95 -21.67
CA ILE A 236 -15.13 -19.30 -20.40
C ILE A 236 -15.52 -17.86 -20.70
N ARG A 237 -16.78 -17.51 -20.46
CA ARG A 237 -17.26 -16.14 -20.68
C ARG A 237 -16.65 -15.20 -19.62
N PRO A 238 -15.98 -14.10 -20.04
CA PRO A 238 -15.49 -13.08 -19.14
C PRO A 238 -16.62 -12.41 -18.36
N ASP A 239 -16.35 -12.03 -17.13
CA ASP A 239 -17.25 -11.25 -16.28
C ASP A 239 -16.70 -9.85 -15.97
N ALA A 240 -17.37 -9.11 -15.09
CA ALA A 240 -16.97 -7.78 -14.68
C ALA A 240 -15.58 -7.76 -14.02
N ASP A 241 -15.30 -8.76 -13.18
CA ASP A 241 -14.00 -8.87 -12.48
C ASP A 241 -12.87 -9.14 -13.47
N THR A 242 -13.12 -9.95 -14.53
CA THR A 242 -12.15 -10.18 -15.60
C THR A 242 -11.67 -8.86 -16.22
N TYR A 243 -12.60 -7.98 -16.56
CA TYR A 243 -12.27 -6.69 -17.15
C TYR A 243 -11.65 -5.72 -16.14
N ALA A 244 -12.10 -5.73 -14.88
CA ALA A 244 -11.50 -4.92 -13.83
C ALA A 244 -10.02 -5.28 -13.61
N ILE A 245 -9.68 -6.57 -13.57
CA ILE A 245 -8.30 -7.08 -13.44
C ILE A 245 -7.41 -6.59 -14.59
N LEU A 246 -7.90 -6.66 -15.82
CA LEU A 246 -7.12 -6.18 -16.98
C LEU A 246 -6.95 -4.67 -16.97
N LEU A 247 -8.00 -3.92 -16.63
CA LEU A 247 -7.95 -2.46 -16.55
C LEU A 247 -7.01 -2.00 -15.44
N GLU A 248 -6.99 -2.67 -14.28
CA GLU A 248 -6.01 -2.44 -13.22
C GLU A 248 -4.58 -2.75 -13.70
N GLY A 249 -4.40 -3.80 -14.47
CA GLY A 249 -3.12 -4.12 -15.09
C GLY A 249 -2.64 -3.03 -16.06
N TRP A 250 -3.54 -2.47 -16.88
CA TRP A 250 -3.21 -1.34 -17.76
C TRP A 250 -2.96 -0.05 -16.99
N GLU A 251 -3.69 0.19 -15.89
CA GLU A 251 -3.44 1.30 -14.97
C GLU A 251 -2.00 1.25 -14.44
N ASN A 252 -1.57 0.09 -13.96
CA ASN A 252 -0.22 -0.12 -13.44
C ASN A 252 0.86 0.03 -14.53
N ALA A 253 0.55 -0.38 -15.77
CA ALA A 253 1.45 -0.22 -16.92
C ALA A 253 1.44 1.19 -17.52
N GLY A 254 0.45 2.03 -17.18
CA GLY A 254 0.25 3.35 -17.80
C GLY A 254 -0.17 3.29 -19.26
N ASP A 255 -0.70 2.14 -19.74
CA ASP A 255 -1.07 1.96 -21.15
C ASP A 255 -2.52 2.39 -21.41
N VAL A 256 -2.68 3.66 -21.75
CA VAL A 256 -3.98 4.28 -22.08
C VAL A 256 -4.63 3.67 -23.32
N ALA A 257 -3.83 3.29 -24.34
CA ALA A 257 -4.36 2.76 -25.59
C ALA A 257 -5.00 1.37 -25.38
N SER A 258 -4.31 0.50 -24.64
CA SER A 258 -4.83 -0.82 -24.30
C SER A 258 -5.99 -0.75 -23.31
N ALA A 259 -5.97 0.19 -22.36
CA ALA A 259 -7.09 0.43 -21.46
C ALA A 259 -8.36 0.83 -22.20
N ARG A 260 -8.29 1.74 -23.21
CA ARG A 260 -9.44 2.11 -24.05
C ARG A 260 -10.02 0.93 -24.79
N LYS A 261 -9.17 0.09 -25.40
CA LYS A 261 -9.62 -1.13 -26.12
C LYS A 261 -10.32 -2.09 -25.16
N THR A 262 -9.72 -2.36 -24.02
CA THR A 262 -10.27 -3.27 -23.01
C THR A 262 -11.60 -2.75 -22.46
N PHE A 263 -11.70 -1.46 -22.21
CA PHE A 263 -12.95 -0.83 -21.76
C PHE A 263 -14.05 -0.90 -22.81
N ALA A 264 -13.73 -0.66 -24.10
CA ALA A 264 -14.69 -0.79 -25.19
C ALA A 264 -15.18 -2.23 -25.34
N GLU A 265 -14.28 -3.23 -25.21
CA GLU A 265 -14.65 -4.65 -25.21
C GLU A 265 -15.57 -4.98 -24.02
N MET A 266 -15.25 -4.49 -22.81
CA MET A 266 -16.10 -4.67 -21.63
C MET A 266 -17.53 -4.20 -21.90
N VAL A 267 -17.66 -2.97 -22.40
CA VAL A 267 -18.99 -2.39 -22.72
C VAL A 267 -19.73 -3.19 -23.78
N THR A 268 -19.01 -3.78 -24.75
CA THR A 268 -19.60 -4.62 -25.79
C THR A 268 -20.05 -5.98 -25.25
N ASP A 269 -19.25 -6.61 -24.40
CA ASP A 269 -19.48 -7.99 -23.94
C ASP A 269 -20.48 -8.10 -22.79
N ILE A 270 -20.41 -7.17 -21.83
CA ILE A 270 -21.23 -7.20 -20.60
C ILE A 270 -22.11 -5.95 -20.43
N GLY A 271 -21.93 -4.92 -21.27
CA GLY A 271 -22.72 -3.69 -21.20
C GLY A 271 -22.27 -2.72 -20.11
N TRP A 272 -23.11 -1.70 -19.90
CA TRP A 272 -22.96 -0.73 -18.82
C TRP A 272 -23.68 -1.26 -17.57
N ASP A 273 -22.91 -1.47 -16.49
CA ASP A 273 -23.44 -1.93 -15.21
C ASP A 273 -22.94 -1.01 -14.08
N PRO A 274 -23.84 -0.38 -13.30
CA PRO A 274 -23.44 0.43 -12.15
C PRO A 274 -22.56 -0.32 -11.12
N GLY A 275 -22.60 -1.65 -11.10
CA GLY A 275 -21.78 -2.48 -10.21
C GLY A 275 -20.31 -2.57 -10.60
N ASN A 276 -19.93 -2.21 -11.84
CA ASN A 276 -18.55 -2.34 -12.34
C ASN A 276 -17.61 -1.22 -11.86
N VAL A 277 -17.77 -0.79 -10.61
CA VAL A 277 -17.01 0.31 -10.00
C VAL A 277 -15.49 0.14 -10.11
N PRO A 278 -14.89 -1.04 -9.82
CA PRO A 278 -13.44 -1.21 -9.93
C PRO A 278 -12.90 -0.98 -11.35
N ALA A 279 -13.64 -1.42 -12.38
CA ALA A 279 -13.28 -1.21 -13.77
C ALA A 279 -13.32 0.27 -14.15
N TYR A 280 -14.34 1.01 -13.68
CA TYR A 280 -14.47 2.45 -13.91
C TYR A 280 -13.37 3.24 -13.21
N ASP A 281 -13.03 2.87 -11.98
CA ASP A 281 -11.92 3.48 -11.22
C ASP A 281 -10.61 3.35 -11.98
N SER A 282 -10.23 2.13 -12.34
CA SER A 282 -8.95 1.87 -13.01
C SER A 282 -8.90 2.50 -14.40
N PHE A 283 -9.99 2.45 -15.16
CA PHE A 283 -10.05 3.07 -16.47
C PHE A 283 -9.89 4.60 -16.42
N LEU A 284 -10.70 5.29 -15.60
CA LEU A 284 -10.63 6.75 -15.48
C LEU A 284 -9.29 7.21 -14.88
N THR A 285 -8.72 6.47 -13.92
CA THR A 285 -7.40 6.77 -13.37
C THR A 285 -6.30 6.63 -14.43
N THR A 286 -6.41 5.63 -15.31
CA THR A 286 -5.46 5.46 -16.43
C THR A 286 -5.56 6.62 -17.42
N LEU A 287 -6.77 7.04 -17.78
CA LEU A 287 -6.98 8.20 -18.65
C LEU A 287 -6.40 9.48 -18.04
N LEU A 288 -6.63 9.70 -16.74
CA LEU A 288 -6.14 10.87 -16.02
C LEU A 288 -4.63 11.03 -16.08
N ARG A 289 -3.90 9.91 -16.04
CA ARG A 289 -2.44 9.88 -16.17
C ARG A 289 -1.96 9.94 -17.62
N GLY A 290 -2.86 9.88 -18.57
CA GLY A 290 -2.57 9.89 -20.00
C GLY A 290 -2.29 11.30 -20.57
N PRO A 291 -1.96 11.38 -21.86
CA PRO A 291 -1.56 12.64 -22.51
C PRO A 291 -2.69 13.69 -22.57
N GLU A 292 -3.95 13.28 -22.66
CA GLU A 292 -5.11 14.15 -22.65
C GLU A 292 -5.60 14.46 -21.22
N GLY A 293 -5.14 13.70 -20.23
CA GLY A 293 -5.33 13.88 -18.80
C GLY A 293 -6.78 14.12 -18.40
N MET A 294 -6.98 15.13 -17.59
CA MET A 294 -8.29 15.49 -17.03
C MET A 294 -9.36 15.75 -18.11
N ARG A 295 -8.97 16.32 -19.26
CA ARG A 295 -9.91 16.65 -20.34
C ARG A 295 -10.62 15.41 -20.90
N GLU A 296 -9.88 14.35 -21.16
CA GLU A 296 -10.44 13.10 -21.66
C GLU A 296 -11.22 12.37 -20.54
N THR A 297 -10.64 12.34 -19.36
CA THR A 297 -11.27 11.74 -18.18
C THR A 297 -12.66 12.30 -17.94
N LEU A 298 -12.84 13.61 -18.00
CA LEU A 298 -14.15 14.26 -17.81
C LEU A 298 -15.16 13.86 -18.88
N LYS A 299 -14.76 13.72 -20.15
CA LYS A 299 -15.68 13.28 -21.22
C LYS A 299 -16.22 11.88 -20.94
N PHE A 300 -15.35 10.95 -20.53
CA PHE A 300 -15.79 9.61 -20.17
C PHE A 300 -16.60 9.60 -18.87
N PHE A 301 -16.22 10.40 -17.90
CA PHE A 301 -16.98 10.55 -16.65
C PHE A 301 -18.41 11.06 -16.91
N GLU A 302 -18.60 12.05 -17.76
CA GLU A 302 -19.91 12.53 -18.18
C GLU A 302 -20.72 11.42 -18.88
N THR A 303 -20.10 10.69 -19.81
CA THR A 303 -20.74 9.56 -20.49
C THR A 303 -21.18 8.47 -19.49
N MET A 304 -20.36 8.17 -18.49
CA MET A 304 -20.70 7.22 -17.43
C MET A 304 -21.88 7.73 -16.59
N ARG A 305 -21.83 9.01 -16.19
CA ARG A 305 -22.89 9.65 -15.40
C ARG A 305 -24.25 9.61 -16.11
N ASP A 306 -24.29 9.89 -17.42
CA ASP A 306 -25.52 9.83 -18.22
C ASP A 306 -26.12 8.41 -18.25
N ARG A 307 -25.28 7.38 -18.06
CA ARG A 307 -25.68 5.98 -17.95
C ARG A 307 -25.87 5.50 -16.52
N ARG A 308 -25.81 6.40 -15.53
CA ARG A 308 -25.89 6.10 -14.09
C ARG A 308 -24.79 5.15 -13.60
N CYS A 309 -23.69 5.07 -14.33
CA CYS A 309 -22.49 4.36 -13.94
C CYS A 309 -21.49 5.36 -13.35
N TYR A 310 -20.88 5.01 -12.24
CA TYR A 310 -20.01 5.94 -11.55
C TYR A 310 -18.76 5.22 -11.04
N PRO A 311 -17.61 5.89 -11.03
CA PRO A 311 -16.42 5.39 -10.38
C PRO A 311 -16.57 5.43 -8.85
N GLY A 312 -15.69 4.72 -8.17
CA GLY A 312 -15.59 4.69 -6.73
C GLY A 312 -14.67 5.77 -6.15
N ILE A 313 -14.45 5.67 -4.87
CA ILE A 313 -13.65 6.65 -4.10
C ILE A 313 -12.19 6.72 -4.56
N LYS A 314 -11.63 5.61 -5.07
CA LYS A 314 -10.25 5.55 -5.59
C LYS A 314 -10.01 6.58 -6.69
N PHE A 315 -10.90 6.62 -7.69
CA PHE A 315 -10.81 7.60 -8.77
C PHE A 315 -10.97 9.03 -8.26
N PHE A 316 -12.00 9.32 -7.45
CA PHE A 316 -12.22 10.67 -6.94
C PHE A 316 -11.04 11.21 -6.16
N LYS A 317 -10.39 10.36 -5.34
CA LYS A 317 -9.19 10.77 -4.59
C LYS A 317 -8.06 11.19 -5.53
N VAL A 318 -7.72 10.36 -6.52
CA VAL A 318 -6.66 10.66 -7.49
C VAL A 318 -6.99 11.88 -8.34
N ALA A 319 -8.26 12.04 -8.74
CA ALA A 319 -8.70 13.18 -9.53
C ALA A 319 -8.67 14.51 -8.73
N LEU A 320 -9.05 14.49 -7.46
CA LEU A 320 -8.92 15.65 -6.57
C LEU A 320 -7.47 16.02 -6.29
N GLU A 321 -6.57 15.02 -6.13
CA GLU A 321 -5.11 15.26 -6.03
C GLU A 321 -4.56 15.94 -7.29
N ASP A 322 -5.04 15.54 -8.48
CA ASP A 322 -4.65 16.16 -9.74
C ASP A 322 -5.19 17.59 -9.84
N CYS A 323 -6.45 17.83 -9.49
CA CYS A 323 -7.03 19.16 -9.41
C CYS A 323 -6.27 20.07 -8.43
N ALA A 324 -5.86 19.54 -7.28
CA ALA A 324 -5.09 20.31 -6.29
C ALA A 324 -3.70 20.69 -6.83
N ARG A 325 -3.01 19.78 -7.52
CA ARG A 325 -1.71 20.05 -8.17
C ARG A 325 -1.81 21.11 -9.26
N ASN A 326 -2.88 21.06 -10.05
CA ASN A 326 -3.11 21.99 -11.17
C ASN A 326 -3.88 23.26 -10.77
N SER A 327 -4.29 23.37 -9.49
CA SER A 327 -5.11 24.47 -8.96
C SER A 327 -6.45 24.65 -9.71
N ASP A 328 -7.04 23.55 -10.21
CA ASP A 328 -8.31 23.57 -10.95
C ASP A 328 -9.50 23.35 -9.99
N VAL A 329 -9.94 24.46 -9.39
CA VAL A 329 -11.05 24.43 -8.44
C VAL A 329 -12.39 24.09 -9.11
N ARG A 330 -12.59 24.43 -10.40
CA ARG A 330 -13.87 24.20 -11.07
C ARG A 330 -14.12 22.71 -11.28
N VAL A 331 -13.11 22.01 -11.73
CA VAL A 331 -13.17 20.55 -11.90
C VAL A 331 -13.26 19.86 -10.54
N ALA A 332 -12.50 20.34 -9.55
CA ALA A 332 -12.56 19.79 -8.20
C ALA A 332 -13.97 19.86 -7.59
N GLU A 333 -14.65 21.01 -7.70
CA GLU A 333 -16.03 21.16 -7.20
C GLU A 333 -17.02 20.29 -7.98
N LEU A 334 -16.91 20.20 -9.31
CA LEU A 334 -17.76 19.33 -10.13
C LEU A 334 -17.64 17.85 -9.70
N LEU A 335 -16.42 17.38 -9.51
CA LEU A 335 -16.16 16.01 -9.05
C LEU A 335 -16.67 15.82 -7.63
N TRP A 336 -16.45 16.80 -6.74
CA TRP A 336 -16.91 16.78 -5.36
C TRP A 336 -18.43 16.67 -5.25
N GLU A 337 -19.17 17.55 -5.96
CA GLU A 337 -20.63 17.52 -5.98
C GLU A 337 -21.16 16.19 -6.53
N SER A 338 -20.52 15.66 -7.57
CA SER A 338 -20.90 14.37 -8.15
C SER A 338 -20.67 13.20 -7.17
N MET A 339 -19.64 13.28 -6.35
CA MET A 339 -19.30 12.26 -5.34
C MET A 339 -20.24 12.34 -4.13
N VAL A 340 -20.40 13.54 -3.53
CA VAL A 340 -21.21 13.75 -2.32
C VAL A 340 -22.70 13.53 -2.59
N GLY A 341 -23.16 13.83 -3.81
CA GLY A 341 -24.54 13.58 -4.25
C GLY A 341 -24.93 12.11 -4.32
N LYS A 342 -23.98 11.19 -4.14
CA LYS A 342 -24.18 9.75 -4.12
C LYS A 342 -24.06 9.19 -2.71
N ASN A 343 -25.07 8.44 -2.30
CA ASN A 343 -25.16 7.88 -0.94
C ASN A 343 -24.05 6.88 -0.58
N ASP A 344 -23.31 6.32 -1.57
CA ASP A 344 -22.34 5.26 -1.35
C ASP A 344 -20.88 5.74 -1.31
N CYS A 345 -20.60 6.99 -1.73
CA CYS A 345 -19.24 7.53 -1.76
C CYS A 345 -19.09 8.62 -0.69
N ARG A 346 -18.54 8.27 0.46
CA ARG A 346 -18.27 9.23 1.54
C ARG A 346 -16.82 9.70 1.48
N PRO A 347 -16.58 11.03 1.31
CA PRO A 347 -15.24 11.56 1.35
C PRO A 347 -14.54 11.29 2.68
N ASP A 348 -13.27 10.93 2.62
CA ASP A 348 -12.43 10.80 3.81
C ASP A 348 -11.78 12.13 4.21
N THR A 349 -11.10 12.14 5.36
CA THR A 349 -10.40 13.32 5.89
C THR A 349 -9.34 13.86 4.91
N GLU A 350 -8.67 12.99 4.15
CA GLU A 350 -7.64 13.41 3.19
C GLU A 350 -8.24 14.15 2.00
N MET A 351 -9.37 13.68 1.49
CA MET A 351 -10.10 14.33 0.38
C MET A 351 -10.62 15.72 0.78
N TYR A 352 -11.16 15.86 2.01
CA TYR A 352 -11.51 17.16 2.57
C TYR A 352 -10.29 18.07 2.68
N ASN A 353 -9.14 17.56 3.15
CA ASN A 353 -7.92 18.34 3.25
C ASN A 353 -7.41 18.84 1.89
N LEU A 354 -7.55 18.04 0.82
CA LEU A 354 -7.21 18.46 -0.54
C LEU A 354 -8.08 19.65 -0.99
N LEU A 355 -9.40 19.54 -0.81
CA LEU A 355 -10.32 20.57 -1.26
C LEU A 355 -10.21 21.83 -0.39
N ILE A 356 -10.11 21.71 0.93
CA ILE A 356 -9.83 22.82 1.84
C ILE A 356 -8.53 23.51 1.44
N GLY A 357 -7.47 22.75 1.18
CA GLY A 357 -6.17 23.27 0.76
C GLY A 357 -6.26 24.07 -0.56
N LEU A 358 -7.01 23.56 -1.53
CA LEU A 358 -7.23 24.20 -2.82
C LEU A 358 -7.95 25.55 -2.65
N HIS A 359 -9.05 25.61 -1.88
CA HIS A 359 -9.77 26.86 -1.60
C HIS A 359 -8.92 27.85 -0.80
N MET A 360 -8.18 27.37 0.19
CA MET A 360 -7.26 28.22 0.96
C MET A 360 -6.14 28.81 0.10
N TYR A 361 -5.59 28.04 -0.84
CA TYR A 361 -4.61 28.53 -1.82
C TYR A 361 -5.19 29.65 -2.70
N LEU A 362 -6.44 29.52 -3.11
CA LEU A 362 -7.17 30.54 -3.90
C LEU A 362 -7.73 31.69 -3.05
N LYS A 363 -7.45 31.70 -1.74
CA LYS A 363 -7.91 32.71 -0.76
C LYS A 363 -9.43 32.70 -0.53
N ASP A 364 -10.12 31.63 -0.90
CA ASP A 364 -11.54 31.41 -0.63
C ASP A 364 -11.71 30.74 0.75
N THR A 365 -11.54 31.58 1.78
CA THR A 365 -11.60 31.11 3.17
C THR A 365 -13.01 30.76 3.62
N GLU A 366 -14.04 31.34 3.02
CA GLU A 366 -15.43 31.04 3.35
C GLU A 366 -15.81 29.62 2.91
N ARG A 367 -15.46 29.25 1.68
CA ARG A 367 -15.70 27.89 1.19
C ARG A 367 -14.89 26.84 1.98
N ALA A 368 -13.62 27.16 2.26
CA ALA A 368 -12.78 26.28 3.09
C ALA A 368 -13.35 26.07 4.51
N ARG A 369 -13.89 27.13 5.14
CA ARG A 369 -14.55 27.01 6.44
C ARG A 369 -15.82 26.17 6.37
N LYS A 370 -16.65 26.38 5.35
CA LYS A 370 -17.84 25.56 5.13
C LYS A 370 -17.49 24.08 4.96
N LEU A 371 -16.42 23.76 4.21
CA LEU A 371 -15.94 22.39 4.06
C LEU A 371 -15.49 21.77 5.39
N LEU A 372 -14.87 22.57 6.28
CA LEU A 372 -14.51 22.10 7.62
C LEU A 372 -15.77 21.76 8.44
N ASP A 373 -16.82 22.59 8.35
CA ASP A 373 -18.09 22.34 9.05
C ASP A 373 -18.84 21.13 8.44
N ASP A 374 -18.88 21.02 7.10
CA ASP A 374 -19.47 19.90 6.37
C ASP A 374 -18.77 18.57 6.70
N MET A 375 -17.44 18.60 6.84
CA MET A 375 -16.63 17.44 7.19
C MET A 375 -17.12 16.76 8.49
N VAL A 376 -17.35 17.57 9.53
CA VAL A 376 -17.87 17.07 10.81
C VAL A 376 -19.29 16.53 10.65
N TYR A 377 -20.13 17.21 9.89
CA TYR A 377 -21.52 16.82 9.65
C TYR A 377 -21.64 15.45 8.95
N TYR A 378 -20.75 15.17 7.98
CA TYR A 378 -20.73 13.92 7.23
C TYR A 378 -19.89 12.79 7.87
N GLY A 379 -19.35 13.01 9.07
CA GLY A 379 -18.67 11.99 9.87
C GLY A 379 -17.18 11.80 9.52
N ALA A 380 -16.59 12.71 8.76
CA ALA A 380 -15.14 12.83 8.64
C ALA A 380 -14.67 13.83 9.69
N PHE A 381 -13.61 13.49 10.45
CA PHE A 381 -13.17 14.36 11.54
C PHE A 381 -11.90 15.13 11.16
N PRO A 382 -11.86 16.47 11.40
CA PRO A 382 -10.66 17.27 11.23
C PRO A 382 -9.50 16.71 12.07
N ASN A 383 -8.34 16.61 11.47
CA ASN A 383 -7.12 16.17 12.14
C ASN A 383 -6.10 17.33 12.26
N SER A 384 -4.94 17.05 12.85
CA SER A 384 -3.87 18.05 12.98
C SER A 384 -3.45 18.62 11.62
N GLN A 385 -3.50 17.84 10.54
CA GLN A 385 -3.19 18.31 9.19
C GLN A 385 -4.21 19.31 8.68
N THR A 386 -5.51 19.05 8.87
CA THR A 386 -6.62 19.96 8.48
C THR A 386 -6.42 21.35 9.08
N TYR A 387 -6.26 21.40 10.40
CA TYR A 387 -6.09 22.67 11.12
C TYR A 387 -4.77 23.37 10.78
N ASN A 388 -3.65 22.62 10.71
CA ASN A 388 -2.36 23.20 10.35
C ASN A 388 -2.36 23.80 8.95
N LEU A 389 -3.03 23.17 8.00
CA LEU A 389 -3.22 23.68 6.64
C LEU A 389 -3.96 25.03 6.65
N MET A 390 -5.13 25.09 7.29
CA MET A 390 -5.91 26.31 7.39
C MET A 390 -5.14 27.41 8.12
N PHE A 391 -4.53 27.10 9.26
CA PHE A 391 -3.76 28.05 10.05
C PHE A 391 -2.59 28.63 9.25
N GLN A 392 -1.83 27.81 8.54
CA GLN A 392 -0.72 28.24 7.70
C GLN A 392 -1.15 29.25 6.63
N PHE A 393 -2.22 28.95 5.89
CA PHE A 393 -2.70 29.83 4.83
C PHE A 393 -3.25 31.14 5.38
N LEU A 394 -3.97 31.12 6.49
CA LEU A 394 -4.48 32.31 7.15
C LEU A 394 -3.35 33.22 7.62
N LEU A 395 -2.27 32.65 8.17
CA LEU A 395 -1.07 33.39 8.57
C LEU A 395 -0.37 34.02 7.36
N LYS A 396 -0.15 33.25 6.26
CA LYS A 396 0.43 33.76 5.02
C LYS A 396 -0.41 34.88 4.40
N GLY A 397 -1.73 34.76 4.50
CA GLY A 397 -2.67 35.77 4.04
C GLY A 397 -2.87 36.96 5.00
N ARG A 398 -2.20 36.95 6.17
CA ARG A 398 -2.38 37.95 7.27
C ARG A 398 -3.83 38.10 7.74
N LYS A 399 -4.66 37.07 7.58
CA LYS A 399 -6.05 37.01 8.06
C LYS A 399 -6.10 36.63 9.55
N LEU A 400 -5.53 37.46 10.41
CA LEU A 400 -5.29 37.13 11.82
C LEU A 400 -6.58 36.96 12.62
N LYS A 401 -7.65 37.69 12.26
CA LYS A 401 -8.98 37.55 12.90
C LYS A 401 -9.57 36.15 12.70
N GLU A 402 -9.27 35.51 11.57
CA GLU A 402 -9.70 34.17 11.25
C GLU A 402 -8.72 33.10 11.79
N ALA A 403 -7.41 33.41 11.82
CA ALA A 403 -6.38 32.52 12.32
C ALA A 403 -6.46 32.25 13.83
N SER A 404 -6.82 33.28 14.64
CA SER A 404 -6.92 33.16 16.09
C SER A 404 -7.97 32.13 16.58
N PRO A 405 -9.20 32.08 16.01
CA PRO A 405 -10.16 31.01 16.30
C PRO A 405 -9.65 29.63 15.92
N ILE A 406 -9.03 29.47 14.74
CA ILE A 406 -8.48 28.18 14.29
C ILE A 406 -7.44 27.66 15.27
N PHE A 407 -6.50 28.50 15.72
CA PHE A 407 -5.53 28.09 16.75
C PHE A 407 -6.22 27.63 18.04
N SER A 408 -7.29 28.30 18.45
CA SER A 408 -8.03 27.95 19.67
C SER A 408 -8.80 26.64 19.51
N GLU A 409 -9.38 26.39 18.33
CA GLU A 409 -10.04 25.13 17.99
C GLU A 409 -9.05 23.97 17.95
N MET A 410 -7.86 24.17 17.35
CA MET A 410 -6.80 23.17 17.35
C MET A 410 -6.49 22.67 18.77
N ILE A 411 -6.25 23.60 19.68
CA ILE A 411 -5.91 23.26 21.07
C ILE A 411 -7.08 22.55 21.77
N LYS A 412 -8.32 23.03 21.54
CA LYS A 412 -9.52 22.42 22.12
C LYS A 412 -9.75 20.99 21.64
N ASN A 413 -9.42 20.70 20.37
CA ASN A 413 -9.62 19.42 19.73
C ASN A 413 -8.36 18.51 19.79
N GLU A 414 -7.38 18.86 20.65
CA GLU A 414 -6.13 18.13 20.85
C GLU A 414 -5.31 17.94 19.55
N CYS A 415 -5.54 18.80 18.56
CA CYS A 415 -4.83 18.83 17.30
C CYS A 415 -3.60 19.74 17.41
N ALA A 416 -2.41 19.16 17.55
CA ALA A 416 -1.19 19.92 17.77
C ALA A 416 -0.82 20.82 16.58
N PRO A 417 -0.67 22.15 16.77
CA PRO A 417 -0.04 23.04 15.80
C PRO A 417 1.41 22.60 15.54
N ASN A 418 1.85 22.58 14.30
CA ASN A 418 3.23 22.23 14.01
C ASN A 418 4.20 23.36 14.37
N HIS A 419 5.47 23.02 14.60
CA HIS A 419 6.52 23.94 15.01
C HIS A 419 6.66 25.13 14.05
N GLU A 420 6.69 24.88 12.74
CA GLU A 420 6.84 25.92 11.72
C GLU A 420 5.69 26.93 11.74
N ASN A 421 4.45 26.45 11.87
CA ASN A 421 3.29 27.30 11.98
C ASN A 421 3.30 28.14 13.26
N CYS A 422 3.74 27.58 14.38
CA CYS A 422 3.91 28.34 15.62
C CYS A 422 4.96 29.45 15.46
N CYS A 423 6.11 29.15 14.89
CA CYS A 423 7.15 30.15 14.62
C CYS A 423 6.65 31.26 13.68
N THR A 424 5.99 30.89 12.59
CA THR A 424 5.39 31.84 11.65
C THR A 424 4.33 32.70 12.31
N ALA A 425 3.46 32.10 13.13
CA ALA A 425 2.41 32.79 13.85
C ALA A 425 2.98 33.85 14.81
N ILE A 426 3.95 33.49 15.66
CA ILE A 426 4.59 34.43 16.58
C ILE A 426 5.17 35.63 15.82
N ARG A 427 5.87 35.40 14.69
CA ARG A 427 6.41 36.49 13.87
C ARG A 427 5.29 37.40 13.33
N VAL A 428 4.26 36.80 12.69
CA VAL A 428 3.18 37.56 12.06
C VAL A 428 2.35 38.32 13.09
N TYR A 429 2.04 37.75 14.26
CA TYR A 429 1.28 38.44 15.29
C TYR A 429 2.08 39.60 15.92
N ILE A 430 3.39 39.42 16.16
CA ILE A 430 4.25 40.51 16.64
C ILE A 430 4.34 41.64 15.62
N ASP A 431 4.56 41.29 14.33
CA ASP A 431 4.65 42.29 13.24
C ASP A 431 3.36 43.08 13.05
N ASN A 432 2.21 42.49 13.37
CA ASN A 432 0.90 43.16 13.30
C ASN A 432 0.48 43.83 14.64
N GLY A 433 1.35 43.81 15.62
CA GLY A 433 1.10 44.50 16.90
C GLY A 433 0.14 43.78 17.86
N ASP A 434 -0.07 42.47 17.68
CA ASP A 434 -0.83 41.64 18.62
C ASP A 434 0.08 40.76 19.50
N PRO A 435 0.60 41.29 20.57
CA PRO A 435 1.46 40.54 21.50
C PRO A 435 0.71 39.43 22.26
N TYR A 436 -0.61 39.56 22.43
CA TYR A 436 -1.37 38.58 23.22
C TYR A 436 -1.44 37.23 22.56
N MET A 437 -1.73 37.20 21.28
CA MET A 437 -1.75 35.94 20.52
C MET A 437 -0.34 35.36 20.37
N ALA A 438 0.67 36.20 20.11
CA ALA A 438 2.06 35.73 20.06
C ALA A 438 2.47 35.06 21.37
N ILE A 439 2.13 35.66 22.53
CA ILE A 439 2.41 35.09 23.86
C ILE A 439 1.61 33.81 24.10
N LYS A 440 0.34 33.73 23.67
CA LYS A 440 -0.49 32.54 23.81
C LYS A 440 0.13 31.36 23.07
N ILE A 441 0.59 31.60 21.84
CA ILE A 441 1.23 30.56 20.98
C ILE A 441 2.58 30.17 21.58
N TRP A 442 3.39 31.13 22.04
CA TRP A 442 4.66 30.87 22.68
C TRP A 442 4.52 29.95 23.91
N LYS A 443 3.58 30.25 24.81
CA LYS A 443 3.32 29.41 25.98
C LYS A 443 3.01 27.98 25.60
N TRP A 444 2.10 27.79 24.63
CA TRP A 444 1.79 26.46 24.15
C TRP A 444 3.01 25.77 23.55
N MET A 445 3.83 26.53 22.79
CA MET A 445 5.02 26.01 22.11
C MET A 445 6.07 25.49 23.09
N ILE A 446 6.40 26.26 24.15
CA ILE A 446 7.41 25.86 25.13
C ILE A 446 6.97 24.70 26.05
N ASP A 447 5.67 24.47 26.17
CA ASP A 447 5.14 23.34 26.94
C ASP A 447 5.12 22.04 26.10
N ASN A 448 5.14 22.14 24.77
CA ASN A 448 5.03 21.01 23.86
C ASN A 448 6.30 20.70 23.04
N TYR A 449 7.17 21.68 22.81
CA TYR A 449 8.42 21.51 22.04
C TYR A 449 9.65 21.69 22.94
N LYS A 450 10.58 20.73 22.91
CA LYS A 450 11.80 20.74 23.71
C LYS A 450 13.03 21.33 22.99
N SER A 451 12.98 21.42 21.65
CA SER A 451 14.09 21.88 20.81
C SER A 451 13.63 22.99 19.86
N ASP A 452 14.60 23.68 19.25
CA ASP A 452 14.41 24.68 18.18
C ASP A 452 13.55 25.90 18.53
N VAL A 453 13.39 26.20 19.84
CA VAL A 453 12.59 27.32 20.34
C VAL A 453 13.43 28.57 20.61
N GLU A 454 14.76 28.49 20.53
CA GLU A 454 15.67 29.58 20.94
C GLU A 454 15.50 30.81 20.03
N GLU A 455 15.53 30.62 18.72
CA GLU A 455 15.44 31.72 17.76
C GLU A 455 14.12 32.48 17.88
N ILE A 456 13.01 31.75 17.89
CA ILE A 456 11.69 32.38 17.99
C ILE A 456 11.42 33.00 19.35
N GLY A 457 11.96 32.42 20.42
CA GLY A 457 11.91 33.04 21.78
C GLY A 457 12.65 34.37 21.84
N ASN A 458 13.84 34.43 21.29
CA ASN A 458 14.60 35.68 21.17
C ASN A 458 13.86 36.72 20.31
N PHE A 459 13.23 36.28 19.20
CA PHE A 459 12.40 37.15 18.38
C PHE A 459 11.20 37.70 19.15
N LEU A 460 10.48 36.86 19.90
CA LEU A 460 9.37 37.29 20.75
C LEU A 460 9.79 38.34 21.76
N VAL A 461 10.90 38.12 22.50
CA VAL A 461 11.41 39.06 23.50
C VAL A 461 11.75 40.42 22.87
N VAL A 462 12.42 40.42 21.72
CA VAL A 462 12.73 41.65 20.98
C VAL A 462 11.46 42.34 20.49
N GLY A 463 10.53 41.58 19.91
CA GLY A 463 9.26 42.11 19.41
C GLY A 463 8.41 42.75 20.52
N LEU A 464 8.30 42.09 21.67
CA LEU A 464 7.61 42.68 22.84
C LEU A 464 8.23 43.98 23.28
N ARG A 465 9.57 44.09 23.30
CA ARG A 465 10.28 45.34 23.60
C ARG A 465 9.92 46.43 22.56
N ASP A 466 9.92 46.08 21.29
CA ASP A 466 9.66 47.02 20.19
C ASP A 466 8.20 47.53 20.21
N LEU A 467 7.27 46.69 20.66
CA LEU A 467 5.88 47.05 20.94
C LEU A 467 5.71 47.83 22.28
N LYS A 468 6.81 48.31 22.87
CA LYS A 468 6.82 49.03 24.17
C LYS A 468 6.31 48.22 25.38
N ARG A 469 6.27 46.86 25.24
CA ARG A 469 5.87 45.92 26.30
C ARG A 469 7.10 45.41 27.07
N VAL A 470 7.99 46.34 27.54
CA VAL A 470 9.26 46.00 28.19
C VAL A 470 9.11 45.09 29.42
N PRO A 471 8.12 45.28 30.30
CA PRO A 471 7.93 44.38 31.45
C PRO A 471 7.70 42.92 31.03
N GLU A 472 6.92 42.70 30.00
CA GLU A 472 6.65 41.37 29.48
C GLU A 472 7.85 40.77 28.74
N ALA A 473 8.58 41.60 27.98
CA ALA A 473 9.83 41.17 27.35
C ALA A 473 10.83 40.64 28.39
N VAL A 474 10.97 41.34 29.54
CA VAL A 474 11.81 40.90 30.67
C VAL A 474 11.29 39.60 31.30
N LYS A 475 9.96 39.50 31.48
CA LYS A 475 9.33 38.30 32.04
C LYS A 475 9.66 37.06 31.19
N TYR A 476 9.45 37.15 29.88
CA TYR A 476 9.70 36.02 29.00
C TYR A 476 11.21 35.75 28.78
N ALA A 477 12.06 36.76 28.83
CA ALA A 477 13.51 36.55 28.85
C ALA A 477 13.95 35.77 30.11
N LYS A 478 13.39 36.08 31.31
CA LYS A 478 13.65 35.31 32.52
C LYS A 478 13.11 33.89 32.43
N ASP A 479 11.90 33.71 31.92
CA ASP A 479 11.29 32.38 31.74
C ASP A 479 12.12 31.48 30.76
N MET A 480 12.65 32.07 29.69
CA MET A 480 13.58 31.37 28.78
C MET A 480 14.82 30.88 29.52
N ILE A 481 15.46 31.74 30.30
CA ILE A 481 16.66 31.40 31.10
C ILE A 481 16.31 30.28 32.10
N ASP A 482 15.21 30.43 32.84
CA ASP A 482 14.77 29.46 33.86
C ASP A 482 14.49 28.08 33.28
N ARG A 483 14.00 28.01 32.05
CA ARG A 483 13.75 26.75 31.27
C ARG A 483 14.98 26.22 30.51
N GLY A 484 16.14 26.92 30.59
CA GLY A 484 17.36 26.52 29.87
C GLY A 484 17.36 26.86 28.39
N ILE A 485 16.44 27.71 27.93
CA ILE A 485 16.38 28.18 26.53
C ILE A 485 17.38 29.33 26.39
N LYS A 486 18.30 29.26 25.44
CA LYS A 486 19.39 30.21 25.26
C LYS A 486 18.90 31.59 24.84
N LEU A 487 19.25 32.59 25.67
CA LEU A 487 19.02 34.00 25.36
C LEU A 487 20.26 34.60 24.70
N ASN A 488 20.12 35.19 23.51
CA ASN A 488 21.22 35.75 22.75
C ASN A 488 21.76 37.04 23.38
N SER A 489 23.07 37.26 23.27
CA SER A 489 23.73 38.50 23.72
C SER A 489 23.16 39.76 23.05
N SER A 490 22.75 39.66 21.78
CA SER A 490 22.07 40.73 21.04
C SER A 490 20.72 41.09 21.67
N THR A 491 19.90 40.10 22.05
CA THR A 491 18.61 40.30 22.76
C THR A 491 18.83 40.94 24.11
N LEU A 492 19.83 40.48 24.85
CA LEU A 492 20.22 41.06 26.16
C LEU A 492 20.65 42.54 26.03
N SER A 493 21.47 42.87 25.03
CA SER A 493 21.91 44.23 24.74
C SER A 493 20.74 45.16 24.40
N LYS A 494 19.79 44.68 23.61
CA LYS A 494 18.59 45.43 23.27
C LYS A 494 17.69 45.67 24.49
N LEU A 495 17.53 44.69 25.40
CA LEU A 495 16.82 44.86 26.67
C LEU A 495 17.53 45.84 27.58
N LYS A 496 18.88 45.80 27.71
CA LYS A 496 19.70 46.74 28.46
C LYS A 496 19.38 48.19 28.07
N GLN A 497 19.45 48.45 26.76
CA GLN A 497 19.19 49.79 26.23
C GLN A 497 17.80 50.32 26.62
N SER A 498 16.77 49.48 26.53
CA SER A 498 15.40 49.87 26.87
C SER A 498 15.18 50.04 28.36
N LEU A 499 15.77 49.19 29.19
CA LEU A 499 15.70 49.30 30.66
C LEU A 499 16.49 50.50 31.19
N SER A 500 17.65 50.80 30.61
CA SER A 500 18.42 52.00 30.97
C SER A 500 17.66 53.28 30.66
N LYS A 501 17.03 53.37 29.47
CA LYS A 501 16.16 54.50 29.09
C LYS A 501 14.95 54.67 30.04
N ALA A 502 14.45 53.57 30.62
CA ALA A 502 13.33 53.57 31.53
C ALA A 502 13.75 53.73 33.02
N GLY A 503 15.02 53.96 33.33
CA GLY A 503 15.52 54.08 34.68
C GLY A 503 15.48 52.80 35.52
N LYS A 504 15.35 51.60 34.87
CA LYS A 504 15.18 50.30 35.52
C LYS A 504 16.47 49.45 35.48
N GLY A 505 17.64 50.06 35.79
CA GLY A 505 18.93 49.36 35.83
C GLY A 505 18.96 48.09 36.69
N PRO A 506 18.46 48.13 37.93
CA PRO A 506 18.46 46.95 38.80
C PRO A 506 17.77 45.70 38.21
N VAL A 507 16.71 45.89 37.40
CA VAL A 507 16.01 44.78 36.72
C VAL A 507 16.91 44.12 35.66
N TYR A 508 17.75 44.91 34.99
CA TYR A 508 18.72 44.39 34.05
C TYR A 508 19.84 43.61 34.77
N ASP A 509 20.33 44.13 35.90
CA ASP A 509 21.40 43.48 36.65
C ASP A 509 20.95 42.12 37.22
N GLU A 510 19.68 41.99 37.60
CA GLU A 510 19.08 40.71 37.99
C GLU A 510 19.01 39.72 36.79
N LEU A 511 18.56 40.21 35.65
CA LEU A 511 18.49 39.40 34.43
C LEU A 511 19.88 38.92 34.00
N LEU A 512 20.89 39.81 34.07
CA LEU A 512 22.28 39.50 33.70
C LEU A 512 22.90 38.47 34.65
N ARG A 513 22.61 38.55 35.96
CA ARG A 513 23.06 37.55 36.94
C ARG A 513 22.51 36.17 36.58
N LYS A 514 21.19 36.05 36.34
CA LYS A 514 20.57 34.79 35.90
C LYS A 514 21.18 34.26 34.62
N TRP A 515 21.49 35.14 33.66
CA TRP A 515 22.06 34.73 32.37
C TRP A 515 23.50 34.21 32.47
N LYS A 516 24.30 34.74 33.43
CA LYS A 516 25.69 34.33 33.67
C LYS A 516 25.82 33.06 34.51
N THR A 517 24.79 32.71 35.29
CA THR A 517 24.77 31.51 36.13
C THR A 517 24.37 30.24 35.42
N ARG A 518 24.01 30.34 34.18
CA ARG A 518 23.69 29.22 33.27
C ARG A 518 24.48 29.32 31.98
#